data_6f604ac22c56a3b264f423baba6ca56e
#
_entry.id   6f604ac22c56a3b264f423baba6ca56e
#
_cell.length_a   1.000
_cell.length_b   1.000
_cell.length_c   1.000
_cell.angle_alpha   90.00
_cell.angle_beta   90.00
_cell.angle_gamma   90.00
#
_symmetry.space_group_name_H-M   'P 1'
#
loop_
_entity.id
_entity.type
_entity.pdbx_description
1 polymer ?
#
loop_
_entity_poly.entity_id
_entity_poly.type
_entity_poly.pdbx_seq_one_letter_code
_entity_poly.pdbx_strand_id
1 'polypeptide(L)'
;MASKTEVATERDIALNWDVFVTAGIPTVTSDLAPGTKQMMWSPISSTLIFGKRDAVLVDTFITVEQADILADWVAASGKNLTTIYVTHGHGDHFFGIAALLDRFPNARAVAMPDVVKLMRQQASPDVLASFWKPLFPDQIPDRLMIAEELKRNVIDLEGHDLVVVEVGHTDTDYTTCLHVPSVGLVVAGDAAYNDVHLYLAESNAKTRGEWIAALDKIESLNPRAVIAGHKRPGNDDSPKIIEETRQYIRDFDRVAGTTTTARGLYDKMLELYPDRVNPGGALWLSARAVKP
;
A
#
# COMPACT_ATOMS: atom_id res chain seq x y z
N MET A 1 47.39 -26.59 -14.67
CA MET A 1 46.36 -25.62 -14.97
C MET A 1 45.36 -25.67 -13.81
N ALA A 2 45.40 -24.71 -12.88
CA ALA A 2 44.49 -24.64 -11.77
C ALA A 2 43.23 -23.89 -12.25
N SER A 3 42.08 -24.58 -12.23
CA SER A 3 40.78 -24.00 -12.47
C SER A 3 40.52 -22.95 -11.39
N LYS A 4 40.47 -21.68 -11.75
CA LYS A 4 39.88 -20.62 -10.90
C LYS A 4 38.38 -20.85 -10.85
N THR A 5 37.89 -21.43 -9.78
CA THR A 5 36.47 -21.35 -9.45
C THR A 5 36.23 -19.89 -9.08
N GLU A 6 35.62 -19.11 -9.97
CA GLU A 6 35.05 -17.81 -9.66
C GLU A 6 33.98 -18.06 -8.60
N VAL A 7 34.23 -17.59 -7.37
CA VAL A 7 33.21 -17.49 -6.34
C VAL A 7 32.32 -16.32 -6.77
N ALA A 8 31.11 -16.63 -7.23
CA ALA A 8 30.11 -15.62 -7.52
C ALA A 8 29.96 -14.69 -6.32
N THR A 9 30.11 -13.41 -6.51
CA THR A 9 29.92 -12.42 -5.45
C THR A 9 28.42 -12.37 -5.10
N GLU A 10 28.06 -12.01 -3.87
CA GLU A 10 26.64 -11.92 -3.45
C GLU A 10 25.77 -11.06 -4.40
N ARG A 11 26.37 -10.11 -5.11
CA ARG A 11 25.72 -9.26 -6.13
C ARG A 11 25.33 -9.99 -7.43
N ASP A 12 25.80 -11.20 -7.66
CA ASP A 12 25.50 -11.97 -8.89
C ASP A 12 24.16 -12.74 -8.79
N ILE A 13 23.49 -12.69 -7.63
CA ILE A 13 22.22 -13.38 -7.40
C ILE A 13 21.10 -12.35 -7.59
N ALA A 14 20.29 -12.53 -8.63
CA ALA A 14 19.15 -11.67 -8.89
C ALA A 14 18.12 -11.73 -7.73
N LEU A 15 17.64 -10.56 -7.30
CA LEU A 15 16.48 -10.48 -6.41
C LEU A 15 15.22 -10.99 -7.12
N ASN A 16 14.30 -11.51 -6.34
CA ASN A 16 12.96 -11.88 -6.76
C ASN A 16 11.93 -11.24 -5.82
N TRP A 17 10.66 -11.32 -6.18
CA TRP A 17 9.57 -10.88 -5.31
C TRP A 17 8.34 -11.74 -5.48
N ASP A 18 7.54 -11.81 -4.42
CA ASP A 18 6.20 -12.37 -4.41
C ASP A 18 5.24 -11.35 -3.80
N VAL A 19 3.97 -11.39 -4.22
CA VAL A 19 2.93 -10.48 -3.75
C VAL A 19 1.80 -11.27 -3.12
N PHE A 20 1.51 -10.98 -1.85
CA PHE A 20 0.31 -11.48 -1.19
C PHE A 20 -0.79 -10.41 -1.29
N VAL A 21 -1.97 -10.80 -1.74
CA VAL A 21 -3.13 -9.92 -1.85
C VAL A 21 -4.27 -10.50 -1.02
N THR A 22 -4.77 -9.73 -0.03
CA THR A 22 -5.93 -10.13 0.76
C THR A 22 -7.22 -10.05 -0.06
N ALA A 23 -8.25 -10.80 0.34
CA ALA A 23 -9.61 -10.47 -0.06
C ALA A 23 -10.05 -9.16 0.63
N GLY A 24 -10.99 -8.45 0.03
CA GLY A 24 -11.68 -7.37 0.73
C GLY A 24 -12.42 -7.92 1.96
N ILE A 25 -12.43 -7.16 3.06
CA ILE A 25 -13.09 -7.55 4.31
C ILE A 25 -14.29 -6.66 4.64
N PRO A 26 -15.36 -7.19 5.24
CA PRO A 26 -16.51 -6.38 5.63
C PRO A 26 -16.16 -5.44 6.78
N THR A 27 -16.72 -4.22 6.74
CA THR A 27 -16.62 -3.24 7.81
C THR A 27 -17.97 -3.01 8.48
N VAL A 28 -17.98 -2.55 9.72
CA VAL A 28 -19.21 -2.17 10.43
C VAL A 28 -19.41 -0.66 10.29
N THR A 29 -20.46 -0.26 9.57
CA THR A 29 -20.84 1.15 9.42
C THR A 29 -22.31 1.28 9.05
N SER A 30 -22.94 2.40 9.44
CA SER A 30 -24.25 2.81 8.95
C SER A 30 -24.18 3.71 7.70
N ASP A 31 -23.01 4.21 7.36
CA ASP A 31 -22.77 5.05 6.17
C ASP A 31 -22.49 4.16 4.95
N LEU A 32 -23.57 3.63 4.40
CA LEU A 32 -23.51 2.73 3.25
C LEU A 32 -23.69 3.49 1.92
N ALA A 33 -22.94 3.09 0.92
CA ALA A 33 -23.13 3.58 -0.43
C ALA A 33 -24.53 3.21 -0.95
N PRO A 34 -25.11 4.04 -1.83
CA PRO A 34 -26.42 3.77 -2.41
C PRO A 34 -26.49 2.38 -3.07
N GLY A 35 -27.53 1.62 -2.71
CA GLY A 35 -27.75 0.27 -3.25
C GLY A 35 -26.89 -0.84 -2.65
N THR A 36 -25.99 -0.53 -1.72
CA THR A 36 -25.18 -1.55 -1.01
C THR A 36 -25.80 -1.90 0.32
N LYS A 37 -25.53 -3.14 0.79
CA LYS A 37 -25.96 -3.63 2.11
C LYS A 37 -24.80 -3.79 3.08
N GLN A 38 -23.57 -3.69 2.57
CA GLN A 38 -22.34 -3.89 3.30
C GLN A 38 -21.26 -3.02 2.66
N MET A 39 -20.50 -2.32 3.48
CA MET A 39 -19.25 -1.70 3.06
C MET A 39 -18.12 -2.72 3.19
N MET A 40 -17.28 -2.79 2.19
CA MET A 40 -16.09 -3.63 2.18
C MET A 40 -14.85 -2.74 2.25
N TRP A 41 -13.84 -3.16 3.02
CA TRP A 41 -12.50 -2.61 2.89
C TRP A 41 -11.82 -3.18 1.65
N SER A 42 -10.99 -2.40 1.00
CA SER A 42 -10.33 -2.83 -0.24
C SER A 42 -9.37 -4.01 -0.01
N PRO A 43 -9.16 -4.88 -0.99
CA PRO A 43 -8.04 -5.81 -0.97
C PRO A 43 -6.72 -5.05 -0.79
N ILE A 44 -5.87 -5.53 0.10
CA ILE A 44 -4.55 -4.94 0.40
C ILE A 44 -3.47 -5.88 -0.11
N SER A 45 -2.37 -5.35 -0.62
CA SER A 45 -1.20 -6.14 -1.01
C SER A 45 -0.02 -5.91 -0.07
N SER A 46 0.75 -6.96 0.17
CA SER A 46 2.06 -6.92 0.79
C SER A 46 3.07 -7.59 -0.14
N THR A 47 4.27 -7.01 -0.26
CA THR A 47 5.29 -7.50 -1.19
C THR A 47 6.50 -8.02 -0.43
N LEU A 48 6.87 -9.29 -0.65
CA LEU A 48 8.11 -9.87 -0.14
C LEU A 48 9.18 -9.82 -1.24
N ILE A 49 10.22 -9.02 -1.03
CA ILE A 49 11.38 -8.92 -1.91
C ILE A 49 12.48 -9.77 -1.28
N PHE A 50 13.08 -10.69 -2.03
CA PHE A 50 14.01 -11.63 -1.45
C PHE A 50 15.20 -11.97 -2.38
N GLY A 51 16.34 -12.21 -1.74
CA GLY A 51 17.54 -12.76 -2.35
C GLY A 51 17.66 -14.26 -2.09
N LYS A 52 18.89 -14.73 -1.93
CA LYS A 52 19.16 -16.14 -1.64
C LYS A 52 18.69 -16.56 -0.24
N ARG A 53 18.97 -15.73 0.77
CA ARG A 53 18.74 -16.01 2.20
C ARG A 53 17.75 -15.06 2.84
N ASP A 54 17.91 -13.78 2.58
CA ASP A 54 17.27 -12.70 3.29
C ASP A 54 16.11 -12.10 2.48
N ALA A 55 15.16 -11.47 3.18
CA ALA A 55 14.02 -10.82 2.60
C ALA A 55 13.68 -9.51 3.30
N VAL A 56 13.04 -8.62 2.53
CA VAL A 56 12.38 -7.39 2.96
C VAL A 56 10.90 -7.49 2.63
N LEU A 57 10.04 -7.27 3.62
CA LEU A 57 8.60 -7.17 3.44
C LEU A 57 8.20 -5.71 3.30
N VAL A 58 7.33 -5.39 2.37
CA VAL A 58 6.77 -4.04 2.18
C VAL A 58 5.30 -4.06 2.52
N ASP A 59 4.93 -3.23 3.49
CA ASP A 59 3.62 -3.09 4.10
C ASP A 59 3.09 -4.37 4.77
N THR A 60 2.12 -4.19 5.65
CA THR A 60 1.43 -5.27 6.36
C THR A 60 -0.07 -5.18 6.15
N PHE A 61 -0.88 -5.68 7.09
CA PHE A 61 -2.33 -5.66 6.99
C PHE A 61 -2.97 -5.11 8.27
N ILE A 62 -4.31 -5.05 8.26
CA ILE A 62 -5.11 -4.30 9.22
C ILE A 62 -5.53 -5.13 10.44
N THR A 63 -5.96 -6.39 10.23
CA THR A 63 -6.56 -7.22 11.28
C THR A 63 -5.59 -8.25 11.83
N VAL A 64 -5.86 -8.75 13.04
CA VAL A 64 -5.09 -9.84 13.65
C VAL A 64 -5.03 -11.04 12.72
N GLU A 65 -6.18 -11.49 12.20
CA GLU A 65 -6.25 -12.65 11.31
C GLU A 65 -5.40 -12.45 10.03
N GLN A 66 -5.51 -11.26 9.41
CA GLN A 66 -4.72 -10.96 8.21
C GLN A 66 -3.22 -10.92 8.51
N ALA A 67 -2.83 -10.38 9.68
CA ALA A 67 -1.43 -10.30 10.08
C ALA A 67 -0.83 -11.69 10.35
N ASP A 68 -1.60 -12.60 10.96
CA ASP A 68 -1.18 -13.99 11.19
C ASP A 68 -1.01 -14.75 9.88
N ILE A 69 -1.97 -14.62 8.95
CA ILE A 69 -1.88 -15.21 7.60
C ILE A 69 -0.65 -14.67 6.84
N LEU A 70 -0.38 -13.37 6.93
CA LEU A 70 0.81 -12.77 6.33
C LEU A 70 2.10 -13.33 6.94
N ALA A 71 2.15 -13.48 8.26
CA ALA A 71 3.31 -14.04 8.95
C ALA A 71 3.58 -15.50 8.52
N ASP A 72 2.53 -16.29 8.37
CA ASP A 72 2.64 -17.68 7.88
C ASP A 72 3.10 -17.72 6.41
N TRP A 73 2.58 -16.83 5.55
CA TRP A 73 3.01 -16.73 4.17
C TRP A 73 4.50 -16.34 4.04
N VAL A 74 4.96 -15.35 4.83
CA VAL A 74 6.37 -14.97 4.89
C VAL A 74 7.23 -16.14 5.38
N ALA A 75 6.79 -16.87 6.42
CA ALA A 75 7.51 -18.05 6.94
C ALA A 75 7.62 -19.17 5.90
N ALA A 76 6.55 -19.39 5.10
CA ALA A 76 6.54 -20.40 4.04
C ALA A 76 7.55 -20.12 2.92
N SER A 77 7.99 -18.87 2.74
CA SER A 77 9.05 -18.52 1.79
C SER A 77 10.40 -19.15 2.14
N GLY A 78 10.60 -19.55 3.41
CA GLY A 78 11.88 -20.07 3.93
C GLY A 78 12.99 -19.03 3.97
N LYS A 79 12.67 -17.73 3.80
CA LYS A 79 13.63 -16.63 3.85
C LYS A 79 13.75 -16.05 5.26
N ASN A 80 14.90 -15.49 5.55
CA ASN A 80 15.14 -14.75 6.78
C ASN A 80 14.61 -13.31 6.59
N LEU A 81 13.48 -12.98 7.20
CA LEU A 81 12.97 -11.62 7.18
C LEU A 81 13.87 -10.70 8.00
N THR A 82 14.48 -9.71 7.35
CA THR A 82 15.40 -8.75 8.00
C THR A 82 14.73 -7.41 8.25
N THR A 83 13.81 -7.02 7.37
CA THR A 83 13.22 -5.68 7.39
C THR A 83 11.75 -5.74 6.97
N ILE A 84 10.92 -4.98 7.67
CA ILE A 84 9.56 -4.63 7.29
C ILE A 84 9.59 -3.14 6.95
N TYR A 85 9.33 -2.78 5.71
CA TYR A 85 9.27 -1.39 5.26
C TYR A 85 7.81 -0.94 5.13
N VAL A 86 7.48 0.27 5.61
CA VAL A 86 6.14 0.86 5.50
C VAL A 86 6.17 2.03 4.53
N THR A 87 5.31 1.98 3.51
CA THR A 87 5.27 2.97 2.42
C THR A 87 4.65 4.30 2.84
N HIS A 88 3.58 4.27 3.65
CA HIS A 88 2.85 5.44 4.12
C HIS A 88 2.15 5.17 5.45
N GLY A 89 1.48 6.18 6.01
CA GLY A 89 1.05 6.15 7.40
C GLY A 89 -0.32 5.54 7.68
N HIS A 90 -1.09 5.05 6.71
CA HIS A 90 -2.40 4.43 6.95
C HIS A 90 -2.31 3.11 7.70
N GLY A 91 -3.25 2.88 8.63
CA GLY A 91 -3.22 1.75 9.56
C GLY A 91 -3.24 0.38 8.89
N ASP A 92 -3.91 0.27 7.76
CA ASP A 92 -4.01 -0.96 6.98
C ASP A 92 -2.69 -1.39 6.28
N HIS A 93 -1.66 -0.56 6.35
CA HIS A 93 -0.32 -0.88 5.86
C HIS A 93 0.70 -1.17 6.96
N PHE A 94 0.33 -0.97 8.26
CA PHE A 94 1.31 -1.21 9.33
C PHE A 94 0.78 -1.85 10.62
N PHE A 95 -0.52 -2.03 10.79
CA PHE A 95 -1.06 -2.60 12.05
C PHE A 95 -0.59 -4.03 12.32
N GLY A 96 -0.23 -4.78 11.28
CA GLY A 96 0.30 -6.13 11.39
C GLY A 96 1.76 -6.23 11.85
N ILE A 97 2.50 -5.12 12.02
CA ILE A 97 3.93 -5.15 12.38
C ILE A 97 4.20 -5.97 13.64
N ALA A 98 3.36 -5.83 14.68
CA ALA A 98 3.59 -6.50 15.95
C ALA A 98 3.59 -8.04 15.82
N ALA A 99 2.64 -8.60 15.08
CA ALA A 99 2.56 -10.04 14.81
C ALA A 99 3.77 -10.54 14.00
N LEU A 100 4.21 -9.76 13.01
CA LEU A 100 5.39 -10.08 12.21
C LEU A 100 6.67 -10.07 13.06
N LEU A 101 6.85 -9.07 13.93
CA LEU A 101 8.04 -9.01 14.81
C LEU A 101 8.03 -10.10 15.88
N ASP A 102 6.86 -10.54 16.36
CA ASP A 102 6.77 -11.69 17.26
C ASP A 102 7.20 -12.99 16.56
N ARG A 103 6.84 -13.14 15.29
CA ARG A 103 7.21 -14.31 14.47
C ARG A 103 8.65 -14.24 13.97
N PHE A 104 9.17 -13.03 13.70
CA PHE A 104 10.52 -12.76 13.16
C PHE A 104 11.25 -11.76 14.05
N PRO A 105 11.71 -12.18 15.26
CA PRO A 105 12.25 -11.26 16.26
C PRO A 105 13.58 -10.58 15.88
N ASN A 106 14.23 -11.05 14.82
CA ASN A 106 15.46 -10.43 14.29
C ASN A 106 15.16 -9.38 13.20
N ALA A 107 13.91 -9.26 12.75
CA ALA A 107 13.52 -8.25 11.79
C ALA A 107 13.37 -6.88 12.45
N ARG A 108 13.49 -5.83 11.65
CA ARG A 108 13.22 -4.45 12.07
C ARG A 108 12.12 -3.85 11.19
N ALA A 109 11.17 -3.18 11.81
CA ALA A 109 10.21 -2.36 11.08
C ALA A 109 10.77 -0.94 10.90
N VAL A 110 10.80 -0.45 9.68
CA VAL A 110 11.36 0.88 9.34
C VAL A 110 10.44 1.64 8.37
N ALA A 111 10.45 2.97 8.48
CA ALA A 111 9.78 3.88 7.57
C ALA A 111 10.50 5.24 7.54
N MET A 112 10.18 6.10 6.58
CA MET A 112 10.69 7.48 6.58
C MET A 112 10.13 8.27 7.76
N PRO A 113 10.86 9.27 8.30
CA PRO A 113 10.47 9.98 9.53
C PRO A 113 9.05 10.58 9.50
N ASP A 114 8.64 11.17 8.38
CA ASP A 114 7.29 11.74 8.25
C ASP A 114 6.21 10.67 8.16
N VAL A 115 6.49 9.51 7.56
CA VAL A 115 5.62 8.33 7.61
C VAL A 115 5.46 7.83 9.05
N VAL A 116 6.56 7.72 9.82
CA VAL A 116 6.53 7.34 11.25
C VAL A 116 5.64 8.30 12.07
N LYS A 117 5.68 9.59 11.75
CA LYS A 117 4.81 10.59 12.40
C LYS A 117 3.33 10.31 12.12
N LEU A 118 2.95 10.01 10.87
CA LEU A 118 1.58 9.66 10.52
C LEU A 118 1.15 8.32 11.14
N MET A 119 2.03 7.32 11.17
CA MET A 119 1.77 6.06 11.87
C MET A 119 1.40 6.29 13.35
N ARG A 120 2.12 7.18 14.05
CA ARG A 120 1.78 7.56 15.44
C ARG A 120 0.41 8.22 15.54
N GLN A 121 0.03 9.04 14.57
CA GLN A 121 -1.30 9.67 14.52
C GLN A 121 -2.38 8.61 14.30
N GLN A 122 -2.22 7.72 13.34
CA GLN A 122 -3.16 6.64 13.03
C GLN A 122 -3.33 5.65 14.19
N ALA A 123 -2.25 5.36 14.91
CA ALA A 123 -2.27 4.50 16.11
C ALA A 123 -2.64 5.25 17.39
N SER A 124 -3.02 6.54 17.33
CA SER A 124 -3.43 7.28 18.52
C SER A 124 -4.75 6.75 19.09
N PRO A 125 -4.95 6.83 20.42
CA PRO A 125 -6.19 6.39 21.04
C PRO A 125 -7.45 7.02 20.42
N ASP A 126 -7.38 8.29 20.03
CA ASP A 126 -8.51 9.02 19.45
C ASP A 126 -8.87 8.50 18.06
N VAL A 127 -7.89 8.27 17.18
CA VAL A 127 -8.11 7.73 15.82
C VAL A 127 -8.54 6.27 15.90
N LEU A 128 -7.94 5.48 16.79
CA LEU A 128 -8.37 4.10 17.00
C LEU A 128 -9.83 4.03 17.48
N ALA A 129 -10.23 4.88 18.42
CA ALA A 129 -11.58 4.88 18.96
C ALA A 129 -12.64 5.47 18.00
N SER A 130 -12.26 6.45 17.18
CA SER A 130 -13.21 7.16 16.30
C SER A 130 -13.31 6.58 14.89
N PHE A 131 -12.28 5.87 14.42
CA PHE A 131 -12.23 5.38 13.04
C PHE A 131 -12.00 3.85 12.95
N TRP A 132 -10.83 3.34 13.41
CA TRP A 132 -10.45 1.96 13.15
C TRP A 132 -11.29 0.92 13.91
N LYS A 133 -11.44 1.05 15.23
CA LYS A 133 -12.18 0.08 16.05
C LYS A 133 -13.67 0.04 15.74
N PRO A 134 -14.37 1.15 15.44
CA PRO A 134 -15.75 1.09 14.98
C PRO A 134 -15.94 0.35 13.65
N LEU A 135 -15.00 0.51 12.71
CA LEU A 135 -15.05 -0.18 11.40
C LEU A 135 -14.72 -1.67 11.52
N PHE A 136 -13.81 -2.04 12.44
CA PHE A 136 -13.28 -3.39 12.62
C PHE A 136 -13.36 -3.81 14.09
N PRO A 137 -14.59 -3.95 14.68
CA PRO A 137 -14.74 -4.28 16.10
C PRO A 137 -14.05 -5.62 16.41
N ASP A 138 -13.23 -5.61 17.46
CA ASP A 138 -12.47 -6.75 17.98
C ASP A 138 -11.45 -7.38 16.98
N GLN A 139 -11.15 -6.70 15.86
CA GLN A 139 -10.24 -7.22 14.83
C GLN A 139 -8.91 -6.46 14.78
N ILE A 140 -8.85 -5.23 15.29
CA ILE A 140 -7.60 -4.45 15.32
C ILE A 140 -6.69 -5.02 16.42
N PRO A 141 -5.39 -5.24 16.15
CA PRO A 141 -4.45 -5.71 17.16
C PRO A 141 -4.42 -4.82 18.40
N ASP A 142 -4.43 -5.42 19.59
CA ASP A 142 -4.32 -4.67 20.85
C ASP A 142 -2.98 -3.96 21.00
N ARG A 143 -1.92 -4.57 20.46
CA ARG A 143 -0.57 -4.00 20.44
C ARG A 143 -0.21 -3.55 19.04
N LEU A 144 -0.11 -2.25 18.85
CA LEU A 144 0.41 -1.65 17.62
C LEU A 144 1.87 -1.26 17.80
N MET A 145 2.70 -1.59 16.81
CA MET A 145 4.10 -1.20 16.77
C MET A 145 4.32 -0.13 15.73
N ILE A 146 5.06 0.90 16.10
CA ILE A 146 5.46 1.98 15.20
C ILE A 146 6.85 1.66 14.66
N ALA A 147 7.05 1.83 13.36
CA ALA A 147 8.34 1.62 12.72
C ALA A 147 9.41 2.58 13.27
N GLU A 148 10.66 2.13 13.22
CA GLU A 148 11.83 2.97 13.47
C GLU A 148 12.06 3.93 12.30
N GLU A 149 12.59 5.11 12.60
CA GLU A 149 12.92 6.08 11.56
C GLU A 149 14.13 5.62 10.74
N LEU A 150 13.93 5.48 9.43
CA LEU A 150 15.01 5.17 8.50
C LEU A 150 15.91 6.40 8.33
N LYS A 151 17.21 6.25 8.60
CA LYS A 151 18.17 7.37 8.57
C LYS A 151 18.65 7.72 7.16
N ARG A 152 18.52 6.81 6.23
CA ARG A 152 18.89 6.95 4.82
C ARG A 152 17.79 6.33 3.96
N ASN A 153 17.59 6.84 2.78
CA ASN A 153 16.58 6.36 1.84
C ASN A 153 16.96 5.05 1.11
N VAL A 154 17.75 4.19 1.74
CA VAL A 154 18.23 2.92 1.16
C VAL A 154 18.19 1.82 2.19
N ILE A 155 17.66 0.67 1.81
CA ILE A 155 17.70 -0.59 2.54
C ILE A 155 18.59 -1.54 1.72
N ASP A 156 19.61 -2.12 2.34
CA ASP A 156 20.45 -3.13 1.72
C ASP A 156 19.77 -4.50 1.82
N LEU A 157 19.73 -5.23 0.70
CA LEU A 157 19.32 -6.63 0.66
C LEU A 157 20.35 -7.44 -0.13
N GLU A 158 21.21 -8.14 0.55
CA GLU A 158 22.28 -8.98 -0.03
C GLU A 158 23.14 -8.20 -1.07
N GLY A 159 23.48 -6.94 -0.72
CA GLY A 159 24.31 -6.07 -1.58
C GLY A 159 23.54 -5.34 -2.69
N HIS A 160 22.22 -5.47 -2.75
CA HIS A 160 21.35 -4.71 -3.63
C HIS A 160 20.67 -3.55 -2.89
N ASP A 161 20.72 -2.38 -3.47
CA ASP A 161 20.03 -1.20 -2.94
C ASP A 161 18.53 -1.27 -3.23
N LEU A 162 17.70 -1.25 -2.19
CA LEU A 162 16.27 -0.97 -2.26
C LEU A 162 16.11 0.51 -1.90
N VAL A 163 15.75 1.34 -2.87
CA VAL A 163 15.76 2.80 -2.74
C VAL A 163 14.37 3.31 -2.38
N VAL A 164 14.26 3.98 -1.25
CA VAL A 164 13.04 4.69 -0.87
C VAL A 164 12.95 5.98 -1.68
N VAL A 165 11.83 6.19 -2.34
CA VAL A 165 11.53 7.38 -3.12
C VAL A 165 10.34 8.11 -2.50
N GLU A 166 10.57 9.27 -1.93
CA GLU A 166 9.50 10.14 -1.43
C GLU A 166 8.71 10.69 -2.63
N VAL A 167 7.41 10.41 -2.70
CA VAL A 167 6.56 10.86 -3.79
C VAL A 167 5.64 12.01 -3.42
N GLY A 168 5.50 12.30 -2.12
CA GLY A 168 4.73 13.44 -1.61
C GLY A 168 3.30 13.06 -1.26
N HIS A 169 2.33 13.92 -1.60
CA HIS A 169 0.92 13.66 -1.35
C HIS A 169 0.34 12.70 -2.40
N THR A 170 -0.37 11.67 -1.93
CA THR A 170 -1.17 10.75 -2.76
C THR A 170 -2.57 10.61 -2.15
N ASP A 171 -2.94 9.43 -1.68
CA ASP A 171 -4.13 9.19 -0.86
C ASP A 171 -4.01 9.84 0.53
N THR A 172 -2.78 10.01 1.01
CA THR A 172 -2.40 10.76 2.22
C THR A 172 -1.08 11.52 2.00
N ASP A 173 -0.64 12.28 3.00
CA ASP A 173 0.63 13.01 2.97
C ASP A 173 1.85 12.09 3.15
N TYR A 174 3.01 12.55 2.67
CA TYR A 174 4.33 11.93 2.89
C TYR A 174 4.44 10.49 2.38
N THR A 175 3.68 10.13 1.36
CA THR A 175 3.75 8.79 0.75
C THR A 175 5.11 8.56 0.10
N THR A 176 5.59 7.33 0.23
CA THR A 176 6.83 6.86 -0.37
C THR A 176 6.58 5.59 -1.17
N CYS A 177 7.45 5.28 -2.11
CA CYS A 177 7.51 3.97 -2.75
C CYS A 177 8.90 3.34 -2.57
N LEU A 178 8.99 2.02 -2.71
CA LEU A 178 10.26 1.30 -2.68
C LEU A 178 10.65 0.88 -4.09
N HIS A 179 11.74 1.44 -4.60
CA HIS A 179 12.30 1.12 -5.91
C HIS A 179 13.44 0.11 -5.77
N VAL A 180 13.40 -0.96 -6.55
CA VAL A 180 14.43 -1.99 -6.62
C VAL A 180 15.06 -1.97 -8.04
N PRO A 181 16.09 -1.13 -8.27
CA PRO A 181 16.66 -0.90 -9.61
C PRO A 181 17.16 -2.18 -10.27
N SER A 182 17.76 -3.08 -9.50
CA SER A 182 18.37 -4.32 -10.00
C SER A 182 17.39 -5.24 -10.75
N VAL A 183 16.09 -5.16 -10.42
CA VAL A 183 15.03 -5.97 -11.04
C VAL A 183 13.94 -5.10 -11.70
N GLY A 184 14.05 -3.77 -11.64
CA GLY A 184 13.09 -2.84 -12.23
C GLY A 184 11.71 -2.90 -11.55
N LEU A 185 11.67 -3.17 -10.25
CA LEU A 185 10.44 -3.22 -9.45
C LEU A 185 10.22 -1.89 -8.73
N VAL A 186 8.97 -1.42 -8.70
CA VAL A 186 8.51 -0.39 -7.77
C VAL A 186 7.34 -0.92 -6.97
N VAL A 187 7.47 -0.94 -5.65
CA VAL A 187 6.34 -1.15 -4.73
C VAL A 187 5.80 0.23 -4.39
N ALA A 188 4.66 0.56 -4.97
CA ALA A 188 4.14 1.93 -5.00
C ALA A 188 3.30 2.30 -3.77
N GLY A 189 2.89 1.30 -2.95
CA GLY A 189 1.87 1.55 -1.94
C GLY A 189 0.62 2.16 -2.58
N ASP A 190 -0.02 3.06 -1.88
CA ASP A 190 -1.25 3.70 -2.34
C ASP A 190 -1.02 4.87 -3.31
N ALA A 191 0.22 5.09 -3.75
CA ALA A 191 0.45 5.98 -4.88
C ALA A 191 -0.14 5.44 -6.19
N ALA A 192 -0.26 4.11 -6.35
CA ALA A 192 -0.92 3.48 -7.48
C ALA A 192 -1.96 2.43 -7.02
N TYR A 193 -3.05 2.29 -7.80
CA TYR A 193 -4.13 1.35 -7.56
C TYR A 193 -4.30 0.42 -8.74
N ASN A 194 -4.60 -0.86 -8.48
CA ASN A 194 -4.74 -1.86 -9.52
C ASN A 194 -6.16 -2.44 -9.53
N ASP A 195 -7.02 -1.86 -10.35
CA ASP A 195 -8.42 -2.26 -10.57
C ASP A 195 -9.28 -2.22 -9.29
N VAL A 196 -8.94 -1.33 -8.37
CA VAL A 196 -9.68 -0.96 -7.17
C VAL A 196 -10.06 0.51 -7.27
N HIS A 197 -11.24 0.91 -6.77
CA HIS A 197 -11.57 2.33 -6.66
C HIS A 197 -10.61 3.02 -5.69
N LEU A 198 -10.10 4.20 -6.10
CA LEU A 198 -9.14 4.96 -5.30
C LEU A 198 -9.79 5.59 -4.07
N TYR A 199 -9.03 5.63 -2.97
CA TYR A 199 -9.36 6.44 -1.80
C TYR A 199 -8.87 7.87 -2.01
N LEU A 200 -9.78 8.80 -2.24
CA LEU A 200 -9.49 10.21 -2.52
C LEU A 200 -10.02 11.15 -1.41
N ALA A 201 -10.48 10.57 -0.28
CA ALA A 201 -11.17 11.33 0.75
C ALA A 201 -10.27 12.34 1.48
N GLU A 202 -8.95 12.07 1.56
CA GLU A 202 -7.97 12.99 2.16
C GLU A 202 -7.35 13.96 1.14
N SER A 203 -7.91 14.02 -0.08
CA SER A 203 -7.39 14.88 -1.15
C SER A 203 -8.37 15.99 -1.57
N ASN A 204 -7.83 17.03 -2.16
CA ASN A 204 -8.56 18.08 -2.84
C ASN A 204 -8.00 18.29 -4.25
N ALA A 205 -8.59 19.18 -5.05
CA ALA A 205 -8.16 19.38 -6.45
C ALA A 205 -6.66 19.72 -6.61
N LYS A 206 -6.08 20.47 -5.64
CA LYS A 206 -4.65 20.79 -5.65
C LYS A 206 -3.82 19.54 -5.35
N THR A 207 -4.14 18.84 -4.27
CA THR A 207 -3.35 17.67 -3.85
C THR A 207 -3.52 16.47 -4.78
N ARG A 208 -4.65 16.34 -5.48
CA ARG A 208 -4.79 15.38 -6.59
C ARG A 208 -3.88 15.69 -7.77
N GLY A 209 -3.60 16.99 -8.03
CA GLY A 209 -2.55 17.40 -8.96
C GLY A 209 -1.14 17.00 -8.49
N GLU A 210 -0.87 17.09 -7.19
CA GLU A 210 0.37 16.61 -6.58
C GLU A 210 0.48 15.07 -6.69
N TRP A 211 -0.62 14.33 -6.54
CA TRP A 211 -0.66 12.88 -6.76
C TRP A 211 -0.34 12.51 -8.22
N ILE A 212 -0.86 13.24 -9.20
CA ILE A 212 -0.47 13.04 -10.60
C ILE A 212 1.04 13.23 -10.79
N ALA A 213 1.64 14.24 -10.17
CA ALA A 213 3.08 14.46 -10.21
C ALA A 213 3.87 13.34 -9.50
N ALA A 214 3.31 12.74 -8.43
CA ALA A 214 3.87 11.55 -7.79
C ALA A 214 3.91 10.35 -8.76
N LEU A 215 2.84 10.15 -9.54
CA LEU A 215 2.80 9.11 -10.57
C LEU A 215 3.81 9.36 -11.69
N ASP A 216 4.01 10.62 -12.10
CA ASP A 216 5.04 10.99 -13.09
C ASP A 216 6.45 10.68 -12.55
N LYS A 217 6.68 10.90 -11.25
CA LYS A 217 7.93 10.54 -10.58
C LYS A 217 8.16 9.02 -10.57
N ILE A 218 7.14 8.22 -10.25
CA ILE A 218 7.22 6.76 -10.30
C ILE A 218 7.50 6.28 -11.73
N GLU A 219 6.80 6.83 -12.72
CA GLU A 219 7.00 6.49 -14.14
C GLU A 219 8.42 6.79 -14.61
N SER A 220 9.03 7.90 -14.14
CA SER A 220 10.40 8.29 -14.47
C SER A 220 11.47 7.30 -13.99
N LEU A 221 11.15 6.42 -13.03
CA LEU A 221 12.02 5.32 -12.60
C LEU A 221 12.08 4.19 -13.63
N ASN A 222 11.26 4.25 -14.68
CA ASN A 222 11.17 3.27 -15.76
C ASN A 222 10.97 1.82 -15.26
N PRO A 223 9.96 1.57 -14.42
CA PRO A 223 9.75 0.26 -13.81
C PRO A 223 9.30 -0.78 -14.85
N ARG A 224 9.71 -2.04 -14.63
CA ARG A 224 9.17 -3.21 -15.36
C ARG A 224 7.96 -3.82 -14.67
N ALA A 225 7.86 -3.62 -13.37
CA ALA A 225 6.72 -4.03 -12.55
C ALA A 225 6.40 -2.93 -11.51
N VAL A 226 5.10 -2.73 -11.24
CA VAL A 226 4.61 -1.80 -10.22
C VAL A 226 3.56 -2.50 -9.37
N ILE A 227 3.82 -2.60 -8.07
CA ILE A 227 2.89 -3.20 -7.11
C ILE A 227 2.09 -2.08 -6.44
N ALA A 228 0.78 -2.12 -6.60
CA ALA A 228 -0.14 -1.22 -5.92
C ALA A 228 -0.40 -1.67 -4.48
N GLY A 229 -0.62 -0.76 -3.53
CA GLY A 229 -1.03 -1.08 -2.17
C GLY A 229 -2.43 -1.70 -2.10
N HIS A 230 -3.34 -1.24 -2.96
CA HIS A 230 -4.65 -1.87 -3.17
C HIS A 230 -4.75 -2.43 -4.60
N LYS A 231 -5.00 -3.74 -4.66
CA LYS A 231 -4.95 -4.50 -5.90
C LYS A 231 -6.06 -5.56 -5.95
N ARG A 232 -6.72 -5.71 -7.12
CA ARG A 232 -7.60 -6.86 -7.34
C ARG A 232 -6.78 -8.15 -7.29
N PRO A 233 -7.18 -9.15 -6.50
CA PRO A 233 -6.51 -10.46 -6.50
C PRO A 233 -6.44 -11.06 -7.92
N GLY A 234 -5.27 -11.58 -8.29
CA GLY A 234 -5.03 -12.21 -9.59
C GLY A 234 -4.63 -11.28 -10.74
N ASN A 235 -4.71 -9.96 -10.57
CA ASN A 235 -4.20 -9.04 -11.59
C ASN A 235 -2.66 -9.10 -11.68
N ASP A 236 -2.13 -8.76 -12.85
CA ASP A 236 -0.69 -8.61 -13.08
C ASP A 236 -0.13 -7.34 -12.40
N ASP A 237 1.19 -7.20 -12.44
CA ASP A 237 1.93 -6.05 -11.88
C ASP A 237 2.48 -5.14 -13.00
N SER A 238 1.74 -5.02 -14.08
CA SER A 238 2.10 -4.19 -15.22
C SER A 238 2.19 -2.71 -14.83
N PRO A 239 3.22 -1.96 -15.27
CA PRO A 239 3.33 -0.51 -15.07
C PRO A 239 2.16 0.32 -15.64
N LYS A 240 1.28 -0.28 -16.46
CA LYS A 240 0.07 0.38 -16.98
C LYS A 240 -0.81 0.97 -15.88
N ILE A 241 -0.76 0.42 -14.66
CA ILE A 241 -1.53 0.91 -13.52
C ILE A 241 -1.19 2.36 -13.14
N ILE A 242 0.00 2.86 -13.50
CA ILE A 242 0.39 4.26 -13.33
C ILE A 242 -0.56 5.17 -14.12
N GLU A 243 -0.72 4.89 -15.42
CA GLU A 243 -1.64 5.69 -16.26
C GLU A 243 -3.10 5.42 -15.92
N GLU A 244 -3.48 4.19 -15.59
CA GLU A 244 -4.85 3.85 -15.15
C GLU A 244 -5.25 4.58 -13.86
N THR A 245 -4.30 4.78 -12.92
CA THR A 245 -4.50 5.57 -11.70
C THR A 245 -4.60 7.05 -12.04
N ARG A 246 -3.69 7.57 -12.87
CA ARG A 246 -3.68 8.96 -13.33
C ARG A 246 -4.98 9.33 -14.04
N GLN A 247 -5.47 8.46 -14.92
CA GLN A 247 -6.73 8.69 -15.64
C GLN A 247 -7.94 8.69 -14.71
N TYR A 248 -7.96 7.78 -13.70
CA TYR A 248 -9.02 7.75 -12.70
C TYR A 248 -9.08 9.07 -11.90
N ILE A 249 -7.93 9.63 -11.48
CA ILE A 249 -7.87 10.90 -10.76
C ILE A 249 -8.41 12.05 -11.63
N ARG A 250 -8.02 12.11 -12.92
CA ARG A 250 -8.54 13.12 -13.87
C ARG A 250 -10.04 13.01 -14.09
N ASP A 251 -10.55 11.78 -14.21
CA ASP A 251 -11.97 11.54 -14.38
C ASP A 251 -12.77 11.89 -13.13
N PHE A 252 -12.24 11.56 -11.95
CA PHE A 252 -12.86 11.95 -10.69
C PHE A 252 -12.96 13.49 -10.57
N ASP A 253 -11.90 14.22 -10.87
CA ASP A 253 -11.92 15.70 -10.87
C ASP A 253 -12.94 16.26 -11.87
N ARG A 254 -12.97 15.74 -13.10
CA ARG A 254 -13.91 16.15 -14.14
C ARG A 254 -15.35 15.90 -13.69
N VAL A 255 -15.65 14.72 -13.14
CA VAL A 255 -16.99 14.36 -12.66
C VAL A 255 -17.36 15.19 -11.43
N ALA A 256 -16.44 15.41 -10.50
CA ALA A 256 -16.65 16.27 -9.35
C ALA A 256 -16.96 17.72 -9.76
N GLY A 257 -16.34 18.23 -10.83
CA GLY A 257 -16.64 19.56 -11.38
C GLY A 257 -18.05 19.69 -11.98
N THR A 258 -18.72 18.60 -12.36
CA THR A 258 -20.02 18.58 -13.05
C THR A 258 -21.17 18.03 -12.20
N THR A 259 -20.91 17.58 -10.99
CA THR A 259 -21.90 17.04 -10.06
C THR A 259 -22.03 17.92 -8.82
N THR A 260 -23.22 17.93 -8.20
CA THR A 260 -23.51 18.75 -7.02
C THR A 260 -23.68 17.94 -5.73
N THR A 261 -23.81 16.61 -5.83
CA THR A 261 -24.05 15.71 -4.70
C THR A 261 -23.07 14.55 -4.68
N ALA A 262 -22.81 13.98 -3.50
CA ALA A 262 -22.01 12.77 -3.35
C ALA A 262 -22.60 11.60 -4.15
N ARG A 263 -23.93 11.43 -4.11
CA ARG A 263 -24.64 10.41 -4.90
C ARG A 263 -24.39 10.57 -6.41
N GLY A 264 -24.51 11.78 -6.94
CA GLY A 264 -24.28 12.03 -8.38
C GLY A 264 -22.85 11.78 -8.81
N LEU A 265 -21.87 12.12 -7.97
CA LEU A 265 -20.45 11.82 -8.21
C LEU A 265 -20.20 10.30 -8.19
N TYR A 266 -20.72 9.61 -7.16
CA TYR A 266 -20.62 8.16 -7.01
C TYR A 266 -21.19 7.42 -8.22
N ASP A 267 -22.45 7.71 -8.61
CA ASP A 267 -23.14 7.04 -9.71
C ASP A 267 -22.38 7.21 -11.04
N LYS A 268 -21.88 8.43 -11.33
CA LYS A 268 -21.12 8.69 -12.56
C LYS A 268 -19.76 8.03 -12.59
N MET A 269 -19.07 7.90 -11.45
CA MET A 269 -17.82 7.17 -11.39
C MET A 269 -18.05 5.65 -11.56
N LEU A 270 -19.18 5.12 -11.08
CA LEU A 270 -19.58 3.73 -11.36
C LEU A 270 -19.87 3.49 -12.84
N GLU A 271 -20.50 4.46 -13.54
CA GLU A 271 -20.71 4.36 -15.00
C GLU A 271 -19.38 4.29 -15.77
N LEU A 272 -18.36 5.03 -15.31
CA LEU A 272 -17.04 5.05 -15.95
C LEU A 272 -16.19 3.81 -15.60
N TYR A 273 -16.34 3.31 -14.40
CA TYR A 273 -15.50 2.23 -13.83
C TYR A 273 -16.36 1.13 -13.18
N PRO A 274 -17.26 0.47 -13.94
CA PRO A 274 -18.25 -0.45 -13.37
C PRO A 274 -17.63 -1.71 -12.75
N ASP A 275 -16.45 -2.10 -13.22
CA ASP A 275 -15.81 -3.35 -12.86
C ASP A 275 -14.75 -3.20 -11.75
N ARG A 276 -14.34 -1.98 -11.39
CA ARG A 276 -13.38 -1.78 -10.30
C ARG A 276 -13.96 -2.25 -8.97
N VAL A 277 -13.13 -2.94 -8.16
CA VAL A 277 -13.56 -3.42 -6.85
C VAL A 277 -13.69 -2.30 -5.83
N ASN A 278 -14.52 -2.56 -4.82
CA ASN A 278 -14.78 -1.69 -3.68
C ASN A 278 -15.40 -0.31 -3.99
N PRO A 279 -16.48 -0.25 -4.76
CA PRO A 279 -17.18 1.03 -4.96
C PRO A 279 -17.82 1.55 -3.67
N GLY A 280 -18.35 0.66 -2.83
CA GLY A 280 -19.08 1.00 -1.61
C GLY A 280 -18.20 1.49 -0.45
N GLY A 281 -16.89 1.26 -0.52
CA GLY A 281 -15.91 1.78 0.43
C GLY A 281 -15.22 3.02 -0.12
N ALA A 282 -14.07 2.82 -0.78
CA ALA A 282 -13.18 3.90 -1.22
C ALA A 282 -13.88 4.98 -2.06
N LEU A 283 -14.67 4.60 -3.07
CA LEU A 283 -15.36 5.57 -3.93
C LEU A 283 -16.44 6.35 -3.16
N TRP A 284 -17.26 5.68 -2.32
CA TRP A 284 -18.32 6.35 -1.59
C TRP A 284 -17.75 7.35 -0.57
N LEU A 285 -16.74 6.94 0.20
CA LEU A 285 -16.06 7.82 1.14
C LEU A 285 -15.43 9.03 0.44
N SER A 286 -14.80 8.81 -0.73
CA SER A 286 -14.22 9.88 -1.55
C SER A 286 -15.30 10.85 -2.09
N ALA A 287 -16.44 10.33 -2.55
CA ALA A 287 -17.54 11.17 -3.03
C ALA A 287 -18.12 12.04 -1.90
N ARG A 288 -18.29 11.46 -0.70
CA ARG A 288 -18.77 12.16 0.51
C ARG A 288 -17.80 13.23 1.02
N ALA A 289 -16.50 12.99 0.91
CA ALA A 289 -15.50 13.98 1.30
C ALA A 289 -15.49 15.22 0.40
N VAL A 290 -15.86 15.05 -0.88
CA VAL A 290 -15.81 16.13 -1.88
C VAL A 290 -17.15 16.83 -2.05
N LYS A 291 -18.28 16.16 -1.80
CA LYS A 291 -19.64 16.67 -2.00
C LYS A 291 -20.54 16.42 -0.80
N PRO A 292 -21.49 17.35 -0.53
CA PRO A 292 -22.52 17.13 0.51
C PRO A 292 -23.48 15.99 0.13
#